data_5b7a0770b2c175fa6bb6795a99f12b5a
#
_entry.id   5b7a0770b2c175fa6bb6795a99f12b5a
#
_cell.length_a   1.000
_cell.length_b   1.000
_cell.length_c   1.000
_cell.angle_alpha   90.00
_cell.angle_beta   90.00
_cell.angle_gamma   90.00
#
_symmetry.space_group_name_H-M   'P 1'
#
loop_
_entity.id
_entity.type
_entity.pdbx_description
1 polymer ?
#
loop_
_entity_poly.entity_id
_entity_poly.type
_entity_poly.pdbx_seq_one_letter_code
_entity_poly.pdbx_strand_id
1 'polypeptide(L)'
;QEHAARYCAFARKRCEGGTSGLASTRRQLALLARYLPVDAKVLDLLRIPPVAAFSGHLLDAPGPARSRFPESAVEPVKRRIAEVLGRLDIRIGYGSAACGADVLFQECLRERGGECNVVLPFDRADFMKTSVGFAGEGWVRRVERILAESSTVEVATRGAYGGNDHLF
;
A
#
# COMPACT_ATOMS: atom_id res chain seq x y z
N GLN A 1 2.83 -14.59 -31.43
CA GLN A 1 3.50 -13.80 -30.37
C GLN A 1 2.68 -12.54 -30.01
N GLU A 2 2.18 -11.81 -30.99
CA GLU A 2 1.37 -10.58 -30.75
C GLU A 2 0.08 -10.86 -29.98
N HIS A 3 -0.62 -11.96 -30.27
CA HIS A 3 -1.79 -12.38 -29.48
C HIS A 3 -1.46 -12.68 -28.01
N ALA A 4 -0.34 -13.35 -27.73
CA ALA A 4 0.09 -13.65 -26.37
C ALA A 4 0.39 -12.36 -25.59
N ALA A 5 1.07 -11.39 -26.19
CA ALA A 5 1.34 -10.09 -25.60
C ALA A 5 0.05 -9.32 -25.27
N ARG A 6 -0.95 -9.34 -26.18
CA ARG A 6 -2.26 -8.73 -25.94
C ARG A 6 -3.02 -9.39 -24.78
N TYR A 7 -3.00 -10.73 -24.70
CA TYR A 7 -3.62 -11.47 -23.58
C TYR A 7 -2.91 -11.19 -22.25
N CYS A 8 -1.58 -11.12 -22.21
CA CYS A 8 -0.83 -10.79 -21.02
C CYS A 8 -1.10 -9.35 -20.53
N ALA A 9 -1.17 -8.39 -21.45
CA ALA A 9 -1.53 -7.00 -21.13
C ALA A 9 -2.97 -6.89 -20.61
N PHE A 10 -3.90 -7.67 -21.18
CA PHE A 10 -5.28 -7.74 -20.73
C PHE A 10 -5.41 -8.40 -19.35
N ALA A 11 -4.70 -9.52 -19.12
CA ALA A 11 -4.66 -10.20 -17.82
C ALA A 11 -4.10 -9.29 -16.73
N ARG A 12 -3.03 -8.53 -17.02
CA ARG A 12 -2.45 -7.55 -16.10
C ARG A 12 -3.45 -6.45 -15.70
N LYS A 13 -4.32 -6.03 -16.63
CA LYS A 13 -5.34 -5.00 -16.41
C LYS A 13 -6.53 -5.50 -15.58
N ARG A 14 -6.77 -6.81 -15.57
CA ARG A 14 -7.93 -7.48 -14.95
C ARG A 14 -7.54 -8.45 -13.83
N CYS A 15 -6.36 -8.35 -13.24
CA CYS A 15 -6.03 -9.14 -12.05
C CYS A 15 -6.88 -8.69 -10.85
N GLU A 16 -8.11 -9.19 -10.80
CA GLU A 16 -9.03 -9.03 -9.67
C GLU A 16 -8.60 -9.84 -8.43
N GLY A 17 -7.51 -10.61 -8.52
CA GLY A 17 -7.01 -11.50 -7.46
C GLY A 17 -5.61 -11.19 -6.96
N GLY A 18 -5.12 -9.95 -7.15
CA GLY A 18 -3.78 -9.57 -6.74
C GLY A 18 -2.68 -10.09 -7.70
N THR A 19 -1.43 -9.86 -7.35
CA THR A 19 -0.26 -10.15 -8.20
C THR A 19 0.18 -11.62 -8.20
N SER A 20 -0.40 -12.47 -7.35
CA SER A 20 -0.03 -13.90 -7.22
C SER A 20 -0.26 -14.68 -8.52
N GLY A 21 -1.35 -14.41 -9.23
CA GLY A 21 -1.66 -15.03 -10.52
C GLY A 21 -0.64 -14.65 -11.59
N LEU A 22 -0.24 -13.37 -11.66
CA LEU A 22 0.81 -12.90 -12.57
C LEU A 22 2.16 -13.53 -12.25
N ALA A 23 2.52 -13.64 -10.96
CA ALA A 23 3.74 -14.27 -10.51
C ALA A 23 3.82 -15.74 -10.96
N SER A 24 2.73 -16.48 -10.75
CA SER A 24 2.62 -17.89 -11.15
C SER A 24 2.76 -18.05 -12.66
N THR A 25 2.01 -17.28 -13.45
CA THR A 25 2.06 -17.32 -14.91
C THR A 25 3.45 -16.95 -15.44
N ARG A 26 4.08 -15.90 -14.89
CA ARG A 26 5.44 -15.53 -15.26
C ARG A 26 6.44 -16.64 -14.97
N ARG A 27 6.33 -17.31 -13.82
CA ARG A 27 7.20 -18.43 -13.45
C ARG A 27 7.04 -19.61 -14.43
N GLN A 28 5.80 -19.95 -14.78
CA GLN A 28 5.50 -21.02 -15.74
C GLN A 28 6.07 -20.69 -17.13
N LEU A 29 5.86 -19.47 -17.64
CA LEU A 29 6.43 -19.05 -18.91
C LEU A 29 7.95 -18.99 -18.91
N ALA A 30 8.56 -18.58 -17.79
CA ALA A 30 10.02 -18.59 -17.65
C ALA A 30 10.61 -20.02 -17.68
N LEU A 31 9.86 -21.02 -17.16
CA LEU A 31 10.24 -22.44 -17.28
C LEU A 31 10.11 -22.93 -18.74
N LEU A 32 9.00 -22.59 -19.41
CA LEU A 32 8.80 -22.95 -20.82
C LEU A 32 9.84 -22.31 -21.73
N ALA A 33 10.29 -21.09 -21.42
CA ALA A 33 11.32 -20.39 -22.17
C ALA A 33 12.69 -21.11 -22.22
N ARG A 34 12.91 -22.11 -21.35
CA ARG A 34 14.10 -22.98 -21.40
C ARG A 34 14.06 -23.98 -22.58
N TYR A 35 12.88 -24.27 -23.08
CA TYR A 35 12.64 -25.30 -24.08
C TYR A 35 11.99 -24.77 -25.34
N LEU A 36 11.33 -23.63 -25.28
CA LEU A 36 10.59 -23.01 -26.35
C LEU A 36 11.03 -21.56 -26.55
N PRO A 37 11.03 -21.02 -27.78
CA PRO A 37 11.32 -19.63 -28.04
C PRO A 37 10.17 -18.75 -27.50
N VAL A 38 10.32 -18.22 -26.29
CA VAL A 38 9.40 -17.24 -25.66
C VAL A 38 10.03 -15.85 -25.80
N ASP A 39 9.28 -14.90 -26.35
CA ASP A 39 9.74 -13.52 -26.47
C ASP A 39 9.93 -12.91 -25.04
N ALA A 40 11.11 -12.34 -24.79
CA ALA A 40 11.43 -11.69 -23.52
C ALA A 40 10.43 -10.58 -23.17
N LYS A 41 9.87 -9.88 -24.17
CA LYS A 41 8.82 -8.88 -23.96
C LYS A 41 7.57 -9.43 -23.28
N VAL A 42 7.23 -10.70 -23.52
CA VAL A 42 6.08 -11.34 -22.84
C VAL A 42 6.37 -11.52 -21.35
N LEU A 43 7.59 -11.92 -20.98
CA LEU A 43 8.01 -12.04 -19.60
C LEU A 43 8.07 -10.68 -18.88
N ASP A 44 8.46 -9.63 -19.60
CA ASP A 44 8.48 -8.26 -19.06
C ASP A 44 7.06 -7.72 -18.81
N LEU A 45 6.10 -8.03 -19.69
CA LEU A 45 4.69 -7.67 -19.47
C LEU A 45 4.09 -8.30 -18.21
N LEU A 46 4.61 -9.44 -17.79
CA LEU A 46 4.19 -10.16 -16.56
C LEU A 46 5.11 -9.84 -15.36
N ARG A 47 5.95 -8.83 -15.47
CA ARG A 47 6.82 -8.41 -14.37
C ARG A 47 5.96 -7.90 -13.21
N ILE A 48 6.22 -8.45 -12.02
CA ILE A 48 5.62 -7.95 -10.79
C ILE A 48 6.25 -6.60 -10.49
N PRO A 49 5.46 -5.55 -10.24
CA PRO A 49 6.00 -4.26 -9.85
C PRO A 49 6.72 -4.36 -8.49
N PRO A 50 7.65 -3.46 -8.19
CA PRO A 50 8.27 -3.37 -6.88
C PRO A 50 7.23 -3.20 -5.77
N VAL A 51 7.52 -3.86 -4.64
CA VAL A 51 6.70 -3.80 -3.42
C VAL A 51 7.38 -2.87 -2.42
N ALA A 52 6.61 -2.06 -1.70
CA ALA A 52 7.10 -1.26 -0.59
C ALA A 52 6.40 -1.64 0.71
N ALA A 53 7.16 -1.73 1.80
CA ALA A 53 6.65 -1.62 3.15
C ALA A 53 6.93 -0.19 3.65
N PHE A 54 5.94 0.43 4.27
CA PHE A 54 6.01 1.81 4.74
C PHE A 54 5.59 1.91 6.20
N SER A 55 6.33 2.73 6.93
CA SER A 55 5.98 3.18 8.27
C SER A 55 6.37 4.64 8.41
N GLY A 56 5.50 5.45 8.96
CA GLY A 56 5.70 6.87 9.11
C GLY A 56 5.24 7.43 10.44
N HIS A 57 5.47 8.72 10.65
CA HIS A 57 5.02 9.40 11.86
C HIS A 57 3.52 9.69 11.83
N LEU A 58 2.91 9.56 13.01
CA LEU A 58 1.59 10.12 13.30
C LEU A 58 1.62 11.65 13.15
N LEU A 59 0.48 12.20 12.77
CA LEU A 59 0.25 13.65 12.88
C LEU A 59 0.43 14.08 14.34
N ASP A 60 1.00 15.25 14.54
CA ASP A 60 1.18 15.79 15.89
C ASP A 60 -0.19 16.03 16.53
N ALA A 61 -0.37 15.53 17.76
CA ALA A 61 -1.53 15.88 18.57
C ALA A 61 -1.43 17.35 19.03
N PRO A 62 -2.55 18.04 19.23
CA PRO A 62 -2.55 19.38 19.80
C PRO A 62 -1.87 19.41 21.17
N GLY A 63 -0.87 20.27 21.35
CA GLY A 63 -0.19 20.41 22.64
C GLY A 63 1.26 20.88 22.53
N PRO A 64 1.95 21.08 23.65
CA PRO A 64 3.30 21.64 23.71
C PRO A 64 4.42 20.63 23.43
N ALA A 65 4.11 19.41 22.98
CA ALA A 65 5.10 18.40 22.67
C ALA A 65 5.99 18.80 21.47
N ARG A 66 7.20 18.23 21.39
CA ARG A 66 8.11 18.44 20.26
C ARG A 66 7.44 18.02 18.97
N SER A 67 7.21 18.97 18.08
CA SER A 67 6.63 18.72 16.77
C SER A 67 7.52 17.79 15.94
N ARG A 68 6.95 16.71 15.42
CA ARG A 68 7.59 15.75 14.51
C ARG A 68 6.94 15.76 13.14
N PHE A 69 5.60 15.84 13.11
CA PHE A 69 4.81 15.85 11.89
C PHE A 69 3.61 16.78 12.04
N PRO A 70 3.83 18.12 11.92
CA PRO A 70 2.77 19.09 11.99
C PRO A 70 1.89 19.06 10.74
N GLU A 71 0.65 19.60 10.84
CA GLU A 71 -0.30 19.70 9.72
C GLU A 71 0.32 20.40 8.49
N SER A 72 1.17 21.41 8.70
CA SER A 72 1.88 22.11 7.63
C SER A 72 2.85 21.24 6.83
N ALA A 73 3.26 20.09 7.37
CA ALA A 73 4.12 19.13 6.68
C ALA A 73 3.36 18.13 5.80
N VAL A 74 2.03 18.06 5.92
CA VAL A 74 1.19 17.06 5.22
C VAL A 74 1.40 17.13 3.72
N GLU A 75 1.19 18.28 3.10
CA GLU A 75 1.31 18.44 1.64
C GLU A 75 2.74 18.25 1.12
N PRO A 76 3.78 18.82 1.75
CA PRO A 76 5.16 18.55 1.37
C PRO A 76 5.52 17.05 1.44
N VAL A 77 5.11 16.37 2.51
CA VAL A 77 5.38 14.93 2.69
C VAL A 77 4.60 14.11 1.68
N LYS A 78 3.30 14.39 1.45
CA LYS A 78 2.50 13.71 0.43
C LYS A 78 3.18 13.78 -0.94
N ARG A 79 3.61 14.97 -1.34
CA ARG A 79 4.33 15.19 -2.61
C ARG A 79 5.60 14.34 -2.67
N ARG A 80 6.38 14.32 -1.60
CA ARG A 80 7.62 13.54 -1.55
C ARG A 80 7.37 12.03 -1.65
N ILE A 81 6.33 11.52 -0.98
CA ILE A 81 5.91 10.13 -1.10
C ILE A 81 5.52 9.82 -2.56
N ALA A 82 4.69 10.64 -3.17
CA ALA A 82 4.27 10.46 -4.57
C ALA A 82 5.45 10.43 -5.55
N GLU A 83 6.43 11.33 -5.38
CA GLU A 83 7.66 11.36 -6.17
C GLU A 83 8.46 10.06 -6.05
N VAL A 84 8.65 9.56 -4.82
CA VAL A 84 9.41 8.33 -4.56
C VAL A 84 8.71 7.12 -5.14
N LEU A 85 7.38 6.98 -4.90
CA LEU A 85 6.57 5.92 -5.48
C LEU A 85 6.64 5.93 -7.02
N GLY A 86 6.63 7.14 -7.61
CA GLY A 86 6.76 7.32 -9.06
C GLY A 86 8.11 6.90 -9.60
N ARG A 87 9.17 7.40 -8.99
CA ARG A 87 10.56 7.11 -9.41
C ARG A 87 10.91 5.64 -9.32
N LEU A 88 10.40 4.95 -8.29
CA LEU A 88 10.67 3.52 -8.06
C LEU A 88 9.63 2.60 -8.72
N ASP A 89 8.62 3.16 -9.41
CA ASP A 89 7.46 2.47 -10.00
C ASP A 89 6.78 1.49 -9.03
N ILE A 90 6.67 1.90 -7.76
CA ILE A 90 6.00 1.08 -6.74
C ILE A 90 4.50 1.05 -7.03
N ARG A 91 3.96 -0.18 -7.06
CA ARG A 91 2.54 -0.45 -7.34
C ARG A 91 1.87 -1.32 -6.28
N ILE A 92 2.64 -1.86 -5.34
CA ILE A 92 2.14 -2.68 -4.25
C ILE A 92 2.74 -2.12 -2.98
N GLY A 93 1.89 -1.82 -2.00
CA GLY A 93 2.32 -1.27 -0.72
C GLY A 93 1.71 -1.98 0.46
N TYR A 94 2.52 -2.16 1.47
CA TYR A 94 2.11 -2.62 2.79
C TYR A 94 2.40 -1.53 3.81
N GLY A 95 1.47 -1.28 4.70
CA GLY A 95 1.64 -0.29 5.76
C GLY A 95 0.42 -0.22 6.66
N SER A 96 0.52 0.56 7.72
CA SER A 96 -0.63 0.87 8.55
C SER A 96 -1.51 1.95 7.90
N ALA A 97 -2.52 2.41 8.62
CA ALA A 97 -3.39 3.51 8.23
C ALA A 97 -3.53 4.56 9.35
N ALA A 98 -2.50 4.68 10.20
CA ALA A 98 -2.47 5.70 11.23
C ALA A 98 -2.51 7.11 10.63
N CYS A 99 -3.21 8.06 11.29
CA CYS A 99 -3.31 9.42 10.75
C CYS A 99 -1.93 10.09 10.67
N GLY A 100 -1.61 10.59 9.49
CA GLY A 100 -0.30 11.14 9.19
C GLY A 100 0.33 10.47 7.96
N ALA A 101 1.62 10.15 8.03
CA ALA A 101 2.37 9.68 6.87
C ALA A 101 1.87 8.34 6.30
N ASP A 102 1.33 7.44 7.12
CA ASP A 102 0.78 6.16 6.66
C ASP A 102 -0.43 6.38 5.74
N VAL A 103 -1.36 7.24 6.14
CA VAL A 103 -2.51 7.64 5.30
C VAL A 103 -2.04 8.23 3.97
N LEU A 104 -1.06 9.13 4.01
CA LEU A 104 -0.53 9.77 2.81
C LEU A 104 0.08 8.75 1.84
N PHE A 105 0.80 7.76 2.37
CA PHE A 105 1.37 6.68 1.58
C PHE A 105 0.29 5.87 0.87
N GLN A 106 -0.74 5.43 1.60
CA GLN A 106 -1.84 4.64 1.05
C GLN A 106 -2.62 5.43 -0.02
N GLU A 107 -2.87 6.72 0.23
CA GLU A 107 -3.54 7.59 -0.74
C GLU A 107 -2.71 7.75 -2.02
N CYS A 108 -1.43 8.07 -1.91
CA CYS A 108 -0.54 8.24 -3.07
C CYS A 108 -0.44 6.96 -3.89
N LEU A 109 -0.38 5.80 -3.23
CA LEU A 109 -0.33 4.51 -3.90
C LEU A 109 -1.63 4.24 -4.67
N ARG A 110 -2.79 4.48 -4.04
CA ARG A 110 -4.11 4.33 -4.65
C ARG A 110 -4.33 5.29 -5.82
N GLU A 111 -3.95 6.55 -5.69
CA GLU A 111 -4.03 7.56 -6.76
C GLU A 111 -3.27 7.12 -8.02
N ARG A 112 -2.27 6.26 -7.86
CA ARG A 112 -1.49 5.63 -8.94
C ARG A 112 -2.09 4.32 -9.45
N GLY A 113 -3.25 3.89 -8.94
CA GLY A 113 -3.86 2.60 -9.24
C GLY A 113 -3.04 1.41 -8.69
N GLY A 114 -2.31 1.63 -7.60
CA GLY A 114 -1.55 0.60 -6.91
C GLY A 114 -2.40 -0.23 -5.96
N GLU A 115 -1.86 -1.36 -5.55
CA GLU A 115 -2.44 -2.30 -4.58
C GLU A 115 -2.06 -1.88 -3.16
N CYS A 116 -3.07 -1.53 -2.35
CA CYS A 116 -2.92 -1.13 -0.97
C CYS A 116 -3.23 -2.30 -0.04
N ASN A 117 -2.28 -2.66 0.82
CA ASN A 117 -2.44 -3.70 1.83
C ASN A 117 -2.23 -3.07 3.21
N VAL A 118 -3.29 -3.03 4.00
CA VAL A 118 -3.27 -2.40 5.32
C VAL A 118 -3.09 -3.45 6.40
N VAL A 119 -2.14 -3.20 7.30
CA VAL A 119 -1.91 -4.02 8.49
C VAL A 119 -2.14 -3.15 9.72
N LEU A 120 -3.20 -3.46 10.47
CA LEU A 120 -3.49 -2.82 11.75
C LEU A 120 -2.77 -3.59 12.87
N PRO A 121 -2.10 -2.91 13.80
CA PRO A 121 -1.37 -3.59 14.88
C PRO A 121 -2.28 -4.35 15.86
N PHE A 122 -3.52 -3.86 16.06
CA PHE A 122 -4.51 -4.42 16.97
C PHE A 122 -5.94 -4.11 16.47
N ASP A 123 -6.95 -4.40 17.26
CA ASP A 123 -8.37 -4.22 16.92
C ASP A 123 -8.68 -2.85 16.30
N ARG A 124 -9.54 -2.87 15.26
CA ARG A 124 -9.88 -1.68 14.48
C ARG A 124 -10.48 -0.55 15.34
N ALA A 125 -11.34 -0.88 16.30
CA ALA A 125 -12.01 0.15 17.10
C ALA A 125 -11.00 0.89 18.01
N ASP A 126 -10.10 0.16 18.62
CA ASP A 126 -9.02 0.73 19.42
C ASP A 126 -8.03 1.50 18.54
N PHE A 127 -7.70 0.98 17.36
CA PHE A 127 -6.85 1.68 16.40
C PHE A 127 -7.44 3.03 15.97
N MET A 128 -8.72 3.07 15.62
CA MET A 128 -9.40 4.31 15.26
C MET A 128 -9.38 5.32 16.42
N LYS A 129 -9.53 4.86 17.65
CA LYS A 129 -9.49 5.71 18.85
C LYS A 129 -8.09 6.27 19.14
N THR A 130 -7.07 5.41 19.09
CA THR A 130 -5.71 5.76 19.54
C THR A 130 -4.86 6.43 18.46
N SER A 131 -5.03 6.00 17.20
CA SER A 131 -4.14 6.37 16.10
C SER A 131 -4.77 7.29 15.05
N VAL A 132 -6.09 7.62 15.20
CA VAL A 132 -6.81 8.42 14.20
C VAL A 132 -7.68 9.51 14.83
N GLY A 133 -8.49 9.18 15.83
CA GLY A 133 -9.58 10.04 16.32
C GLY A 133 -9.13 11.41 16.84
N PHE A 134 -7.94 11.51 17.41
CA PHE A 134 -7.39 12.76 17.92
C PHE A 134 -7.14 13.81 16.83
N ALA A 135 -6.97 13.40 15.57
CA ALA A 135 -6.68 14.28 14.44
C ALA A 135 -7.96 14.87 13.79
N GLY A 136 -9.15 14.50 14.30
CA GLY A 136 -10.43 15.03 13.87
C GLY A 136 -11.08 14.26 12.71
N GLU A 137 -12.33 14.63 12.44
CA GLU A 137 -13.21 13.91 11.49
C GLU A 137 -12.67 13.82 10.06
N GLY A 138 -11.90 14.82 9.63
CA GLY A 138 -11.28 14.81 8.29
C GLY A 138 -10.36 13.60 8.11
N TRP A 139 -9.52 13.33 9.10
CA TRP A 139 -8.62 12.18 9.09
C TRP A 139 -9.37 10.86 9.28
N VAL A 140 -10.39 10.83 10.13
CA VAL A 140 -11.26 9.65 10.30
C VAL A 140 -11.84 9.21 8.95
N ARG A 141 -12.44 10.14 8.19
CA ARG A 141 -12.99 9.84 6.86
C ARG A 141 -11.94 9.33 5.86
N ARG A 142 -10.71 9.87 5.90
CA ARG A 142 -9.61 9.42 5.04
C ARG A 142 -9.23 7.97 5.35
N VAL A 143 -9.06 7.65 6.64
CA VAL A 143 -8.75 6.29 7.10
C VAL A 143 -9.86 5.30 6.75
N GLU A 144 -11.12 5.64 7.01
CA GLU A 144 -12.27 4.80 6.67
C GLU A 144 -12.31 4.48 5.18
N ARG A 145 -12.04 5.47 4.33
CA ARG A 145 -11.95 5.27 2.88
C ARG A 145 -10.81 4.33 2.51
N ILE A 146 -9.61 4.50 3.11
CA ILE A 146 -8.47 3.61 2.87
C ILE A 146 -8.85 2.18 3.25
N LEU A 147 -9.43 1.97 4.45
CA LEU A 147 -9.82 0.64 4.91
C LEU A 147 -10.90 0.00 4.04
N ALA A 148 -11.81 0.79 3.47
CA ALA A 148 -12.87 0.29 2.59
C ALA A 148 -12.37 -0.06 1.18
N GLU A 149 -11.34 0.65 0.67
CA GLU A 149 -10.87 0.54 -0.70
C GLU A 149 -9.54 -0.23 -0.82
N SER A 150 -8.95 -0.68 0.29
CA SER A 150 -7.72 -1.48 0.30
C SER A 150 -7.95 -2.90 -0.21
N SER A 151 -6.94 -3.47 -0.87
CA SER A 151 -6.96 -4.83 -1.38
C SER A 151 -7.04 -5.86 -0.25
N THR A 152 -6.33 -5.59 0.84
CA THR A 152 -6.42 -6.38 2.08
C THR A 152 -6.39 -5.46 3.30
N VAL A 153 -7.09 -5.88 4.36
CA VAL A 153 -6.99 -5.28 5.69
C VAL A 153 -6.79 -6.43 6.68
N GLU A 154 -5.63 -6.48 7.28
CA GLU A 154 -5.27 -7.51 8.25
C GLU A 154 -5.05 -6.89 9.64
N VAL A 155 -5.33 -7.64 10.68
CA VAL A 155 -5.07 -7.28 12.07
C VAL A 155 -3.98 -8.20 12.60
N ALA A 156 -2.83 -7.63 12.97
CA ALA A 156 -1.65 -8.40 13.39
C ALA A 156 -1.88 -9.13 14.72
N THR A 157 -2.60 -8.50 15.67
CA THR A 157 -2.92 -9.12 16.96
C THR A 157 -4.42 -8.99 17.25
N ARG A 158 -5.03 -10.07 17.78
CA ARG A 158 -6.45 -10.08 18.15
C ARG A 158 -6.75 -9.45 19.52
N GLY A 159 -5.78 -8.80 20.12
CA GLY A 159 -5.92 -8.13 21.42
C GLY A 159 -6.33 -6.67 21.28
N ALA A 160 -7.00 -6.16 22.32
CA ALA A 160 -7.18 -4.72 22.49
C ALA A 160 -5.83 -4.04 22.78
N TYR A 161 -5.72 -2.75 22.49
CA TYR A 161 -4.56 -1.96 22.88
C TYR A 161 -4.45 -1.87 24.40
N GLY A 162 -3.56 -2.64 24.99
CA GLY A 162 -3.31 -2.68 26.43
C GLY A 162 -2.34 -1.63 26.97
N GLY A 163 -2.11 -0.53 26.24
CA GLY A 163 -1.10 0.48 26.61
C GLY A 163 0.34 0.05 26.31
N ASN A 164 0.52 -0.93 25.46
CA ASN A 164 1.83 -1.46 25.11
C ASN A 164 2.38 -0.74 23.85
N ASP A 165 3.25 0.26 24.08
CA ASP A 165 3.88 1.06 23.02
C ASP A 165 4.84 0.25 22.11
N HIS A 166 5.13 -1.01 22.44
CA HIS A 166 5.93 -1.89 21.59
C HIS A 166 5.18 -2.48 20.39
N LEU A 167 3.88 -2.16 20.24
CA LEU A 167 3.08 -2.56 19.07
C LEU A 167 3.11 -1.55 17.91
N PHE A 168 3.88 -0.47 18.07
CA PHE A 168 4.06 0.58 17.06
C PHE A 168 5.46 0.59 16.47
#